data_d98a6c9cd92c12b86164a1dd33c6881f
#
_entry.id   d98a6c9cd92c12b86164a1dd33c6881f
#
_cell.length_a   1.000
_cell.length_b   1.000
_cell.length_c   1.000
_cell.angle_alpha   90.00
_cell.angle_beta   90.00
_cell.angle_gamma   90.00
#
_symmetry.space_group_name_H-M   'P 1'
#
loop_
_entity.id
_entity.type
_entity.pdbx_description
1 polymer ?
#
loop_
_entity_poly.entity_id
_entity_poly.type
_entity_poly.pdbx_seq_one_letter_code
_entity_poly.pdbx_strand_id
1 'polypeptide(L)'
;MSILVSHKKKLNSFKIMLTNYIHFLRNREYMLGVERDKLRIKQTAEVFTPTELVQEILDKLEEQDPTLFSDPTKTFLDNSCGDGQFLSEVVIRKMERSRCSLEDALKTTYGVELMEDNVRECRRRLAGPNPTLEILEILDMNIVCHDALTYDNTFEPIKKKVNSKGQFEISFE
;
A
#
# COMPACT_ATOMS: atom_id res chain seq x y z
N MET A 1 -18.75 -12.14 -31.88
CA MET A 1 -17.40 -11.63 -32.17
C MET A 1 -17.01 -10.38 -31.32
N SER A 2 -17.94 -9.50 -30.97
CA SER A 2 -17.69 -8.25 -30.22
C SER A 2 -17.27 -8.45 -28.74
N ILE A 3 -17.82 -9.43 -28.03
CA ILE A 3 -17.56 -9.70 -26.60
C ILE A 3 -16.12 -10.21 -26.38
N LEU A 4 -15.63 -11.09 -27.24
CA LEU A 4 -14.25 -11.62 -27.16
C LEU A 4 -13.20 -10.54 -27.42
N VAL A 5 -13.47 -9.59 -28.31
CA VAL A 5 -12.57 -8.46 -28.59
C VAL A 5 -12.54 -7.49 -27.42
N SER A 6 -13.68 -7.24 -26.76
CA SER A 6 -13.77 -6.40 -25.56
C SER A 6 -13.02 -7.01 -24.38
N HIS A 7 -13.14 -8.32 -24.14
CA HIS A 7 -12.40 -9.03 -23.08
C HIS A 7 -10.88 -8.99 -23.29
N LYS A 8 -10.41 -9.22 -24.51
CA LYS A 8 -8.97 -9.12 -24.84
C LYS A 8 -8.44 -7.71 -24.62
N LYS A 9 -9.20 -6.68 -24.96
CA LYS A 9 -8.80 -5.27 -24.72
C LYS A 9 -8.69 -4.96 -23.22
N LYS A 10 -9.68 -5.36 -22.41
CA LYS A 10 -9.66 -5.17 -20.95
C LYS A 10 -8.49 -5.90 -20.30
N LEU A 11 -8.24 -7.15 -20.69
CA LEU A 11 -7.13 -7.94 -20.16
C LEU A 11 -5.77 -7.32 -20.52
N ASN A 12 -5.61 -6.78 -21.71
CA ASN A 12 -4.39 -6.13 -22.15
C ASN A 12 -4.17 -4.81 -21.42
N SER A 13 -5.22 -4.01 -21.21
CA SER A 13 -5.18 -2.77 -20.44
C SER A 13 -4.77 -3.03 -18.99
N PHE A 14 -5.34 -4.06 -18.35
CA PHE A 14 -4.97 -4.46 -17.00
C PHE A 14 -3.50 -4.87 -16.90
N LYS A 15 -3.00 -5.68 -17.83
CA LYS A 15 -1.59 -6.09 -17.85
C LYS A 15 -0.64 -4.90 -17.97
N ILE A 16 -0.96 -3.96 -18.85
CA ILE A 16 -0.15 -2.74 -19.03
C ILE A 16 -0.14 -1.91 -17.74
N MET A 17 -1.30 -1.71 -17.13
CA MET A 17 -1.42 -0.97 -15.87
C MET A 17 -0.60 -1.62 -14.75
N LEU A 18 -0.74 -2.93 -14.56
CA LEU A 18 0.00 -3.69 -13.55
C LEU A 18 1.52 -3.64 -13.81
N THR A 19 1.95 -3.83 -15.06
CA THR A 19 3.38 -3.73 -15.44
C THR A 19 3.94 -2.34 -15.12
N ASN A 20 3.20 -1.27 -15.43
CA ASN A 20 3.62 0.10 -15.14
C ASN A 20 3.69 0.36 -13.62
N TYR A 21 2.75 -0.18 -12.86
CA TYR A 21 2.74 -0.07 -11.40
C TYR A 21 3.95 -0.80 -10.78
N ILE A 22 4.22 -2.03 -11.19
CA ILE A 22 5.39 -2.79 -10.75
C ILE A 22 6.68 -2.05 -11.12
N HIS A 23 6.79 -1.56 -12.35
CA HIS A 23 7.95 -0.79 -12.79
C HIS A 23 8.16 0.47 -11.95
N PHE A 24 7.09 1.21 -11.66
CA PHE A 24 7.14 2.37 -10.77
C PHE A 24 7.68 1.99 -9.38
N LEU A 25 7.19 0.90 -8.79
CA LEU A 25 7.62 0.44 -7.47
C LEU A 25 9.09 0.01 -7.46
N ARG A 26 9.54 -0.74 -8.47
CA ARG A 26 10.90 -1.30 -8.56
C ARG A 26 11.99 -0.27 -8.88
N ASN A 27 11.64 0.86 -9.45
CA ASN A 27 12.60 1.92 -9.82
C ASN A 27 12.67 3.06 -8.79
N ARG A 28 12.13 2.88 -7.59
CA ARG A 28 12.28 3.89 -6.53
C ARG A 28 13.70 3.84 -5.97
N GLU A 29 14.30 5.01 -5.71
CA GLU A 29 15.67 5.15 -5.17
C GLU A 29 15.90 4.31 -3.92
N TYR A 30 14.89 4.23 -3.09
CA TYR A 30 14.91 3.47 -1.85
C TYR A 30 15.13 1.96 -2.08
N MET A 31 14.56 1.39 -3.14
CA MET A 31 14.76 -0.01 -3.54
C MET A 31 16.20 -0.31 -4.00
N LEU A 32 17.00 0.72 -4.24
CA LEU A 32 18.41 0.63 -4.65
C LEU A 32 19.39 0.64 -3.46
N GLY A 33 18.90 0.50 -2.24
CA GLY A 33 19.74 0.35 -1.05
C GLY A 33 20.31 1.66 -0.49
N VAL A 34 19.61 2.78 -0.63
CA VAL A 34 19.99 4.03 0.04
C VAL A 34 19.86 3.85 1.55
N GLU A 35 20.98 3.78 2.24
CA GLU A 35 21.03 3.70 3.70
C GLU A 35 20.48 5.01 4.29
N ARG A 36 19.53 4.89 5.21
CA ARG A 36 19.11 6.00 6.05
C ARG A 36 20.22 6.38 7.05
N ASP A 37 20.12 7.61 7.59
CA ASP A 37 21.07 8.12 8.60
C ASP A 37 21.23 7.10 9.74
N LYS A 38 22.49 6.73 10.02
CA LYS A 38 22.85 5.76 11.09
C LYS A 38 22.35 6.18 12.47
N LEU A 39 22.18 7.48 12.72
CA LEU A 39 21.64 7.99 13.97
C LEU A 39 20.16 7.65 14.09
N ARG A 40 19.39 7.80 13.01
CA ARG A 40 17.98 7.46 12.96
C ARG A 40 17.78 5.94 13.15
N ILE A 41 18.57 5.11 12.46
CA ILE A 41 18.52 3.65 12.62
C ILE A 41 18.74 3.24 14.09
N LYS A 42 19.67 3.89 14.79
CA LYS A 42 19.93 3.62 16.23
C LYS A 42 18.76 4.05 17.13
N GLN A 43 18.05 5.10 16.77
CA GLN A 43 16.96 5.66 17.60
C GLN A 43 15.62 4.96 17.37
N THR A 44 15.34 4.56 16.13
CA THR A 44 14.03 4.03 15.73
C THR A 44 14.04 2.54 15.43
N ALA A 45 15.22 1.89 15.42
CA ALA A 45 15.40 0.51 14.94
C ALA A 45 14.86 0.28 13.53
N GLU A 46 14.80 1.33 12.72
CA GLU A 46 14.23 1.34 11.38
C GLU A 46 15.12 0.54 10.42
N VAL A 47 14.76 -0.70 10.15
CA VAL A 47 15.43 -1.59 9.20
C VAL A 47 14.44 -1.95 8.11
N PHE A 48 14.83 -1.66 6.87
CA PHE A 48 13.97 -1.96 5.72
C PHE A 48 14.22 -3.39 5.22
N THR A 49 13.15 -4.13 5.06
CA THR A 49 13.20 -5.51 4.63
C THR A 49 13.48 -5.57 3.11
N PRO A 50 14.53 -6.26 2.65
CA PRO A 50 14.78 -6.45 1.23
C PRO A 50 13.60 -7.10 0.51
N THR A 51 13.36 -6.70 -0.74
CA THR A 51 12.24 -7.19 -1.54
C THR A 51 12.21 -8.71 -1.64
N GLU A 52 13.37 -9.34 -1.83
CA GLU A 52 13.49 -10.80 -1.96
C GLU A 52 13.02 -11.50 -0.69
N LEU A 53 13.36 -10.97 0.49
CA LEU A 53 12.91 -11.52 1.77
C LEU A 53 11.41 -11.33 1.96
N VAL A 54 10.86 -10.16 1.59
CA VAL A 54 9.41 -9.93 1.60
C VAL A 54 8.71 -10.95 0.72
N GLN A 55 9.21 -11.18 -0.49
CA GLN A 55 8.64 -12.16 -1.43
C GLN A 55 8.68 -13.58 -0.85
N GLU A 56 9.80 -13.99 -0.24
CA GLU A 56 9.90 -15.30 0.41
C GLU A 56 8.89 -15.48 1.54
N ILE A 57 8.70 -14.46 2.38
CA ILE A 57 7.71 -14.50 3.46
C ILE A 57 6.30 -14.64 2.89
N LEU A 58 5.96 -13.85 1.86
CA LEU A 58 4.65 -13.91 1.23
C LEU A 58 4.41 -15.24 0.49
N ASP A 59 5.45 -15.86 -0.09
CA ASP A 59 5.36 -17.18 -0.69
C ASP A 59 4.98 -18.23 0.37
N LYS A 60 5.63 -18.21 1.53
CA LYS A 60 5.31 -19.11 2.65
C LYS A 60 3.89 -18.90 3.19
N LEU A 61 3.41 -17.67 3.22
CA LEU A 61 2.03 -17.40 3.61
C LEU A 61 1.02 -17.92 2.57
N GLU A 62 1.32 -17.77 1.26
CA GLU A 62 0.49 -18.28 0.17
C GLU A 62 0.48 -19.83 0.14
N GLU A 63 1.60 -20.50 0.53
CA GLU A 63 1.64 -21.95 0.70
C GLU A 63 0.72 -22.45 1.82
N GLN A 64 0.62 -21.70 2.92
CA GLN A 64 -0.27 -22.03 4.04
C GLN A 64 -1.75 -21.74 3.72
N ASP A 65 -2.02 -20.70 2.95
CA ASP A 65 -3.35 -20.33 2.50
C ASP A 65 -3.34 -19.98 1.00
N PRO A 66 -3.58 -20.94 0.10
CA PRO A 66 -3.58 -20.71 -1.35
C PRO A 66 -4.60 -19.69 -1.84
N THR A 67 -5.56 -19.32 -1.00
CA THR A 67 -6.57 -18.29 -1.34
C THR A 67 -6.20 -16.90 -0.87
N LEU A 68 -5.08 -16.76 -0.16
CA LEU A 68 -4.67 -15.53 0.52
C LEU A 68 -4.68 -14.30 -0.39
N PHE A 69 -4.15 -14.41 -1.60
CA PHE A 69 -4.09 -13.31 -2.56
C PHE A 69 -5.12 -13.41 -3.69
N SER A 70 -5.71 -14.60 -3.91
CA SER A 70 -6.71 -14.79 -4.95
C SER A 70 -8.13 -14.38 -4.52
N ASP A 71 -8.39 -14.33 -3.21
CA ASP A 71 -9.60 -13.76 -2.64
C ASP A 71 -9.40 -12.26 -2.37
N PRO A 72 -10.03 -11.35 -3.13
CA PRO A 72 -9.82 -9.91 -2.99
C PRO A 72 -10.37 -9.35 -1.66
N THR A 73 -11.20 -10.11 -0.94
CA THR A 73 -11.81 -9.67 0.33
C THR A 73 -10.91 -9.90 1.55
N LYS A 74 -9.86 -10.71 1.42
CA LYS A 74 -8.91 -10.95 2.51
C LYS A 74 -8.13 -9.69 2.84
N THR A 75 -8.04 -9.37 4.12
CA THR A 75 -7.37 -8.19 4.65
C THR A 75 -5.93 -8.48 5.04
N PHE A 76 -5.08 -7.48 4.86
CA PHE A 76 -3.69 -7.48 5.30
C PHE A 76 -3.44 -6.26 6.18
N LEU A 77 -2.78 -6.47 7.30
CA LEU A 77 -2.34 -5.43 8.21
C LEU A 77 -0.85 -5.58 8.49
N ASP A 78 -0.11 -4.48 8.32
CA ASP A 78 1.28 -4.36 8.77
C ASP A 78 1.35 -3.27 9.84
N ASN A 79 1.61 -3.70 11.09
CA ASN A 79 1.67 -2.81 12.26
C ASN A 79 2.98 -2.00 12.36
N SER A 80 3.88 -2.13 11.40
CA SER A 80 5.17 -1.44 11.33
C SER A 80 5.55 -1.24 9.89
N CYS A 81 4.62 -0.68 9.11
CA CYS A 81 4.69 -0.75 7.65
C CYS A 81 5.83 0.06 7.02
N GLY A 82 6.53 0.88 7.81
CA GLY A 82 7.62 1.70 7.31
C GLY A 82 7.20 2.53 6.10
N ASP A 83 8.01 2.52 5.08
CA ASP A 83 7.72 3.17 3.80
C ASP A 83 6.86 2.33 2.84
N GLY A 84 6.25 1.22 3.33
CA GLY A 84 5.31 0.38 2.59
C GLY A 84 5.93 -0.69 1.71
N GLN A 85 7.15 -1.11 1.99
CA GLN A 85 7.83 -2.16 1.20
C GLN A 85 7.05 -3.47 1.20
N PHE A 86 6.63 -3.93 2.38
CA PHE A 86 5.86 -5.18 2.52
C PHE A 86 4.47 -5.04 1.88
N LEU A 87 3.77 -3.95 2.18
CA LEU A 87 2.43 -3.70 1.66
C LEU A 87 2.40 -3.57 0.13
N SER A 88 3.44 -3.02 -0.49
CA SER A 88 3.52 -2.93 -1.95
C SER A 88 3.57 -4.31 -2.64
N GLU A 89 4.29 -5.27 -2.05
CA GLU A 89 4.33 -6.66 -2.57
C GLU A 89 2.99 -7.36 -2.35
N VAL A 90 2.31 -7.12 -1.22
CA VAL A 90 0.94 -7.61 -0.97
C VAL A 90 -0.01 -7.10 -2.06
N VAL A 91 0.00 -5.80 -2.35
CA VAL A 91 -0.85 -5.19 -3.38
C VAL A 91 -0.57 -5.79 -4.76
N ILE A 92 0.71 -5.94 -5.14
CA ILE A 92 1.09 -6.59 -6.41
C ILE A 92 0.48 -7.99 -6.50
N ARG A 93 0.67 -8.83 -5.46
CA ARG A 93 0.15 -10.21 -5.45
C ARG A 93 -1.36 -10.27 -5.53
N LYS A 94 -2.08 -9.42 -4.79
CA LYS A 94 -3.54 -9.33 -4.88
C LYS A 94 -3.98 -9.02 -6.30
N MET A 95 -3.40 -8.01 -6.93
CA MET A 95 -3.71 -7.67 -8.33
C MET A 95 -3.38 -8.81 -9.30
N GLU A 96 -2.26 -9.52 -9.12
CA GLU A 96 -1.86 -10.63 -9.98
C GLU A 96 -2.77 -11.86 -9.84
N ARG A 97 -3.12 -12.25 -8.61
CA ARG A 97 -3.85 -13.48 -8.32
C ARG A 97 -5.36 -13.32 -8.50
N SER A 98 -5.94 -12.24 -7.93
CA SER A 98 -7.39 -12.01 -8.00
C SER A 98 -7.84 -11.25 -9.25
N ARG A 99 -6.93 -10.61 -9.98
CA ARG A 99 -7.23 -9.70 -11.11
C ARG A 99 -8.07 -8.48 -10.70
N CYS A 100 -8.05 -8.10 -9.43
CA CYS A 100 -8.72 -6.91 -8.94
C CYS A 100 -8.02 -5.62 -9.40
N SER A 101 -8.71 -4.50 -9.29
CA SER A 101 -8.13 -3.17 -9.51
C SER A 101 -7.14 -2.79 -8.40
N LEU A 102 -6.34 -1.73 -8.62
CA LEU A 102 -5.49 -1.18 -7.57
C LEU A 102 -6.32 -0.69 -6.38
N GLU A 103 -7.44 -0.01 -6.65
CA GLU A 103 -8.38 0.46 -5.64
C GLU A 103 -8.90 -0.68 -4.76
N ASP A 104 -9.32 -1.80 -5.38
CA ASP A 104 -9.83 -2.95 -4.63
C ASP A 104 -8.75 -3.63 -3.79
N ALA A 105 -7.52 -3.73 -4.31
CA ALA A 105 -6.39 -4.25 -3.55
C ALA A 105 -6.07 -3.37 -2.34
N LEU A 106 -6.12 -2.04 -2.50
CA LEU A 106 -5.84 -1.07 -1.43
C LEU A 106 -6.94 -1.02 -0.37
N LYS A 107 -8.22 -1.21 -0.74
CA LYS A 107 -9.36 -1.25 0.21
C LYS A 107 -9.21 -2.29 1.31
N THR A 108 -8.41 -3.31 1.10
CA THR A 108 -8.18 -4.42 2.03
C THR A 108 -6.72 -4.54 2.48
N THR A 109 -5.95 -3.46 2.34
CA THR A 109 -4.54 -3.37 2.74
C THR A 109 -4.37 -2.22 3.73
N TYR A 110 -3.86 -2.52 4.93
CA TYR A 110 -3.77 -1.60 6.06
C TYR A 110 -2.35 -1.51 6.58
N GLY A 111 -1.96 -0.33 7.06
CA GLY A 111 -0.66 -0.11 7.65
C GLY A 111 -0.69 0.88 8.82
N VAL A 112 0.06 0.58 9.87
CA VAL A 112 0.32 1.47 10.98
C VAL A 112 1.80 1.77 11.01
N GLU A 113 2.17 3.02 11.17
CA GLU A 113 3.56 3.45 11.21
C GLU A 113 3.71 4.65 12.15
N LEU A 114 4.75 4.62 12.98
CA LEU A 114 5.00 5.63 13.99
C LEU A 114 5.50 6.95 13.39
N MET A 115 6.27 6.87 12.30
CA MET A 115 6.97 8.01 11.72
C MET A 115 6.17 8.60 10.55
N GLU A 116 5.75 9.86 10.70
CA GLU A 116 4.91 10.55 9.69
C GLU A 116 5.54 10.62 8.28
N ASP A 117 6.86 10.77 8.18
CA ASP A 117 7.55 10.78 6.89
C ASP A 117 7.52 9.41 6.20
N ASN A 118 7.56 8.30 6.97
CA ASN A 118 7.36 6.96 6.44
C ASN A 118 5.92 6.77 5.98
N VAL A 119 4.92 7.23 6.76
CA VAL A 119 3.51 7.19 6.34
C VAL A 119 3.31 7.89 5.00
N ARG A 120 3.86 9.12 4.85
CA ARG A 120 3.79 9.84 3.57
C ARG A 120 4.44 9.07 2.42
N GLU A 121 5.59 8.47 2.67
CA GLU A 121 6.30 7.69 1.65
C GLU A 121 5.58 6.38 1.32
N CYS A 122 5.02 5.69 2.32
CA CYS A 122 4.18 4.51 2.15
C CYS A 122 2.96 4.83 1.26
N ARG A 123 2.21 5.88 1.60
CA ARG A 123 1.06 6.33 0.81
C ARG A 123 1.47 6.66 -0.63
N ARG A 124 2.56 7.42 -0.81
CA ARG A 124 3.07 7.77 -2.14
C ARG A 124 3.50 6.55 -2.96
N ARG A 125 4.10 5.54 -2.30
CA ARG A 125 4.48 4.28 -2.91
C ARG A 125 3.26 3.50 -3.38
N LEU A 126 2.30 3.30 -2.49
CA LEU A 126 1.09 2.53 -2.79
C LEU A 126 0.15 3.22 -3.79
N ALA A 127 0.15 4.55 -3.83
CA ALA A 127 -0.66 5.32 -4.78
C ALA A 127 -0.29 5.09 -6.25
N GLY A 128 0.95 4.74 -6.52
CA GLY A 128 1.45 4.58 -7.90
C GLY A 128 1.71 5.93 -8.60
N PRO A 129 2.02 5.91 -9.90
CA PRO A 129 2.48 7.10 -10.62
C PRO A 129 1.36 8.11 -10.95
N ASN A 130 0.11 7.67 -11.06
CA ASN A 130 -1.03 8.49 -11.46
C ASN A 130 -2.26 8.14 -10.62
N PRO A 131 -2.27 8.48 -9.30
CA PRO A 131 -3.36 8.12 -8.42
C PRO A 131 -4.64 8.87 -8.74
N THR A 132 -5.77 8.19 -8.62
CA THR A 132 -7.09 8.82 -8.58
C THR A 132 -7.34 9.43 -7.20
N LEU A 133 -8.35 10.31 -7.09
CA LEU A 133 -8.77 10.84 -5.79
C LEU A 133 -9.23 9.71 -4.86
N GLU A 134 -9.94 8.71 -5.37
CA GLU A 134 -10.37 7.54 -4.61
C GLU A 134 -9.19 6.78 -4.02
N ILE A 135 -8.11 6.55 -4.79
CA ILE A 135 -6.88 5.92 -4.27
C ILE A 135 -6.30 6.73 -3.10
N LEU A 136 -6.22 8.05 -3.23
CA LEU A 136 -5.68 8.90 -2.18
C LEU A 136 -6.54 8.84 -0.91
N GLU A 137 -7.86 8.86 -1.05
CA GLU A 137 -8.80 8.74 0.08
C GLU A 137 -8.70 7.38 0.78
N ILE A 138 -8.57 6.27 0.02
CA ILE A 138 -8.36 4.93 0.59
C ILE A 138 -7.05 4.90 1.39
N LEU A 139 -5.97 5.44 0.84
CA LEU A 139 -4.66 5.43 1.51
C LEU A 139 -4.64 6.33 2.75
N ASP A 140 -5.36 7.45 2.73
CA ASP A 140 -5.49 8.30 3.92
C ASP A 140 -6.22 7.59 5.08
N MET A 141 -7.18 6.72 4.77
CA MET A 141 -7.86 5.91 5.76
C MET A 141 -7.05 4.71 6.24
N ASN A 142 -6.40 4.02 5.31
CA ASN A 142 -5.84 2.69 5.56
C ASN A 142 -4.38 2.71 6.00
N ILE A 143 -3.64 3.79 5.77
CA ILE A 143 -2.24 3.94 6.20
C ILE A 143 -2.17 5.08 7.20
N VAL A 144 -2.02 4.74 8.48
CA VAL A 144 -2.15 5.70 9.58
C VAL A 144 -0.82 5.94 10.30
N CYS A 145 -0.64 7.20 10.77
CA CYS A 145 0.48 7.56 11.64
C CYS A 145 0.05 7.36 13.10
N HIS A 146 0.50 6.25 13.71
CA HIS A 146 0.17 5.96 15.09
C HIS A 146 1.17 4.97 15.72
N ASP A 147 1.21 4.96 17.05
CA ASP A 147 1.91 3.89 17.78
C ASP A 147 1.05 2.61 17.73
N ALA A 148 1.55 1.58 17.05
CA ALA A 148 0.84 0.31 16.89
C ALA A 148 0.52 -0.42 18.20
N LEU A 149 1.23 -0.10 19.31
CA LEU A 149 0.96 -0.68 20.63
C LEU A 149 -0.30 -0.09 21.28
N THR A 150 -0.73 1.09 20.85
CA THR A 150 -1.86 1.83 21.43
C THR A 150 -3.01 2.07 20.45
N TYR A 151 -2.78 1.83 19.17
CA TYR A 151 -3.79 2.01 18.11
C TYR A 151 -4.85 0.91 18.18
N ASP A 152 -6.10 1.30 18.13
CA ASP A 152 -7.24 0.38 18.21
C ASP A 152 -7.63 -0.29 16.89
N ASN A 153 -6.90 -0.01 15.81
CA ASN A 153 -7.11 -0.53 14.46
C ASN A 153 -8.50 -0.19 13.86
N THR A 154 -9.08 0.95 14.22
CA THR A 154 -10.39 1.36 13.70
C THR A 154 -10.36 1.79 12.24
N PHE A 155 -9.22 2.31 11.75
CA PHE A 155 -9.03 2.80 10.37
C PHE A 155 -10.23 3.66 9.89
N GLU A 156 -10.71 4.55 10.75
CA GLU A 156 -11.82 5.44 10.43
C GLU A 156 -11.36 6.58 9.49
N PRO A 157 -12.28 7.06 8.61
CA PRO A 157 -12.00 8.22 7.79
C PRO A 157 -11.66 9.43 8.66
N ILE A 158 -10.60 10.15 8.33
CA ILE A 158 -10.29 11.44 8.97
C ILE A 158 -11.50 12.33 8.78
N LYS A 159 -12.17 12.70 9.89
CA LYS A 159 -13.29 13.64 9.85
C LYS A 159 -12.75 15.00 9.40
N LYS A 160 -12.91 15.33 8.11
CA LYS A 160 -12.57 16.64 7.58
C LYS A 160 -13.46 17.66 8.26
N LYS A 161 -12.96 18.38 9.28
CA LYS A 161 -13.67 19.52 9.86
C LYS A 161 -13.61 20.67 8.83
N VAL A 162 -14.76 21.12 8.39
CA VAL A 162 -14.88 22.34 7.59
C VAL A 162 -15.00 23.49 8.58
N ASN A 163 -14.07 24.45 8.54
CA ASN A 163 -14.16 25.64 9.37
C ASN A 163 -15.34 26.53 8.94
N SER A 164 -15.68 27.53 9.76
CA SER A 164 -16.79 28.46 9.50
C SER A 164 -16.64 29.28 8.20
N LYS A 165 -15.51 29.20 7.51
CA LYS A 165 -15.24 29.84 6.21
C LYS A 165 -15.29 28.84 5.04
N GLY A 166 -15.72 27.58 5.25
CA GLY A 166 -15.80 26.58 4.21
C GLY A 166 -14.43 26.00 3.76
N GLN A 167 -13.37 26.26 4.52
CA GLN A 167 -12.03 25.72 4.25
C GLN A 167 -11.82 24.43 5.03
N PHE A 168 -11.16 23.44 4.40
CA PHE A 168 -10.80 22.19 5.06
C PHE A 168 -9.70 22.45 6.09
N GLU A 169 -9.99 22.19 7.35
CA GLU A 169 -8.98 22.08 8.41
C GLU A 169 -8.66 20.60 8.62
N ILE A 170 -7.40 20.24 8.41
CA ILE A 170 -6.88 18.93 8.83
C ILE A 170 -6.41 19.13 10.26
N SER A 171 -7.20 18.70 11.24
CA SER A 171 -6.74 18.65 12.63
C SER A 171 -6.02 17.33 12.83
N PHE A 172 -4.73 17.39 13.06
CA PHE A 172 -3.96 16.31 13.66
C PHE A 172 -4.21 16.38 15.18
N GLU A 173 -5.01 15.48 15.73
CA GLU A 173 -5.07 15.21 17.17
C GLU A 173 -4.09 14.07 17.48
#